data_5ae58f01bd45078c3496f507a4bf1a72
#
_entry.id   5ae58f01bd45078c3496f507a4bf1a72
#
_cell.length_a   1.000
_cell.length_b   1.000
_cell.length_c   1.000
_cell.angle_alpha   90.00
_cell.angle_beta   90.00
_cell.angle_gamma   90.00
#
_symmetry.space_group_name_H-M   'P 1'
#
loop_
_entity.id
_entity.type
_entity.pdbx_description
1 polymer ?
#
loop_
_entity_poly.entity_id
_entity_poly.type
_entity_poly.pdbx_seq_one_letter_code
_entity_poly.pdbx_strand_id
1 'polypeptide(L)'
;MLRASAARSGFIGAIYRDALPPGAARDEMSHRINFLDPPDHTRVRKLVAKAFTPRRVAALRPYVVQLCRELLAPYDGDAVIDLVAAFAHQVPSLVISELLGVPPADRDLLTALSDRVSALLGLAGLEAAKRDDAVAAAEEMHAYLRALVAERRRDPRDDLLSALLAVEEDHERLSESELLSLAATLYSAGHRTTRDLFSNGLAALLRERALVGAVQRGALPPAAVVEEFLRFETPTHYVARMLAAPLAVGDVTIPAGEPIALLLAAANRDPAAYADADRFEPRRWLADPAPPAPLSFAFGPHFCLGASLARLEAETMLATLLAARPEIALASDALEWRHTGLFRGLRALPVRLGGPG
;
A
#
# COMPACT_ATOMS: atom_id res chain seq x y z
N MET A 1 -9.06 -15.38 -17.19
CA MET A 1 -8.02 -15.17 -16.12
C MET A 1 -6.69 -15.70 -16.62
N LEU A 2 -5.65 -14.88 -16.63
CA LEU A 2 -4.28 -15.30 -16.93
C LEU A 2 -3.84 -16.35 -15.90
N ARG A 3 -3.41 -17.53 -16.37
CA ARG A 3 -2.78 -18.51 -15.49
C ARG A 3 -1.45 -17.94 -15.00
N ALA A 4 -1.10 -18.16 -13.73
CA ALA A 4 0.14 -17.66 -13.11
C ALA A 4 1.41 -18.06 -13.92
N SER A 5 1.39 -19.19 -14.63
CA SER A 5 2.47 -19.67 -15.50
C SER A 5 2.60 -18.92 -16.83
N ALA A 6 1.59 -18.14 -17.24
CA ALA A 6 1.55 -17.44 -18.52
C ALA A 6 2.00 -15.99 -18.47
N ALA A 7 2.26 -15.44 -17.25
CA ALA A 7 2.63 -14.04 -17.09
C ALA A 7 3.71 -13.87 -16.01
N ARG A 8 4.71 -13.05 -16.29
CA ARG A 8 5.92 -12.84 -15.47
C ARG A 8 6.06 -11.39 -15.05
N SER A 9 6.68 -11.15 -13.89
CA SER A 9 6.99 -9.83 -13.34
C SER A 9 8.49 -9.48 -13.40
N GLY A 10 9.36 -10.46 -13.53
CA GLY A 10 10.81 -10.32 -13.45
C GLY A 10 11.44 -9.43 -14.51
N PHE A 11 10.74 -9.20 -15.64
CA PHE A 11 11.20 -8.25 -16.66
C PHE A 11 11.34 -6.82 -16.10
N ILE A 12 10.53 -6.44 -15.11
CA ILE A 12 10.60 -5.12 -14.48
C ILE A 12 11.93 -4.99 -13.71
N GLY A 13 12.31 -6.00 -12.93
CA GLY A 13 13.61 -6.05 -12.26
C GLY A 13 14.79 -6.00 -13.23
N ALA A 14 14.67 -6.63 -14.42
CA ALA A 14 15.67 -6.53 -15.47
C ALA A 14 15.83 -5.10 -16.01
N ILE A 15 14.73 -4.39 -16.26
CA ILE A 15 14.77 -2.98 -16.67
C ILE A 15 15.57 -2.13 -15.66
N TYR A 16 15.35 -2.33 -14.36
CA TYR A 16 16.08 -1.58 -13.34
C TYR A 16 17.57 -1.95 -13.28
N ARG A 17 17.92 -3.23 -13.46
CA ARG A 17 19.32 -3.67 -13.55
C ARG A 17 20.07 -2.99 -14.68
N ASP A 18 19.41 -2.75 -15.81
CA ASP A 18 20.03 -2.13 -16.97
C ASP A 18 20.06 -0.61 -16.89
N ALA A 19 19.06 0.00 -16.25
CA ALA A 19 18.85 1.45 -16.21
C ALA A 19 19.53 2.16 -15.02
N LEU A 20 19.82 1.43 -13.92
CA LEU A 20 20.44 2.01 -12.72
C LEU A 20 21.91 1.60 -12.57
N PRO A 21 22.77 2.49 -12.06
CA PRO A 21 24.16 2.14 -11.73
C PRO A 21 24.20 1.04 -10.64
N PRO A 22 25.30 0.26 -10.55
CA PRO A 22 25.52 -0.63 -9.42
C PRO A 22 25.41 0.12 -8.09
N GLY A 23 24.70 -0.46 -7.10
CA GLY A 23 24.47 0.14 -5.78
C GLY A 23 23.11 -0.22 -5.22
N ALA A 24 22.76 0.38 -4.07
CA ALA A 24 21.57 0.05 -3.31
C ALA A 24 20.27 0.23 -4.11
N ALA A 25 20.13 1.27 -4.90
CA ALA A 25 18.94 1.51 -5.73
C ALA A 25 18.70 0.38 -6.74
N ARG A 26 19.78 -0.06 -7.42
CA ARG A 26 19.72 -1.18 -8.37
C ARG A 26 19.39 -2.48 -7.66
N ASP A 27 20.05 -2.74 -6.52
CA ASP A 27 19.82 -3.95 -5.73
C ASP A 27 18.40 -3.99 -5.18
N GLU A 28 17.91 -2.89 -4.60
CA GLU A 28 16.54 -2.79 -4.13
C GLU A 28 15.54 -3.09 -5.23
N MET A 29 15.62 -2.36 -6.33
CA MET A 29 14.63 -2.47 -7.41
C MET A 29 14.69 -3.81 -8.13
N SER A 30 15.87 -4.47 -8.19
CA SER A 30 16.02 -5.79 -8.82
C SER A 30 15.54 -6.94 -7.94
N HIS A 31 15.60 -6.80 -6.62
CA HIS A 31 15.22 -7.84 -5.66
C HIS A 31 13.85 -7.61 -5.01
N ARG A 32 13.11 -6.58 -5.45
CA ARG A 32 11.74 -6.38 -4.93
C ARG A 32 10.89 -7.61 -5.19
N ILE A 33 10.25 -8.12 -4.14
CA ILE A 33 9.44 -9.33 -4.20
C ILE A 33 8.35 -9.28 -5.29
N ASN A 34 7.81 -8.11 -5.59
CA ASN A 34 6.81 -7.91 -6.64
C ASN A 34 7.41 -7.91 -8.06
N PHE A 35 8.74 -7.90 -8.20
CA PHE A 35 9.48 -7.99 -9.46
C PHE A 35 10.25 -9.30 -9.62
N LEU A 36 10.08 -10.24 -8.70
CA LEU A 36 10.65 -11.59 -8.82
C LEU A 36 9.66 -12.52 -9.53
N ASP A 37 10.19 -13.53 -10.20
CA ASP A 37 9.43 -14.67 -10.72
C ASP A 37 9.81 -15.96 -9.97
N PRO A 38 8.99 -17.01 -10.03
CA PRO A 38 9.39 -18.34 -9.56
C PRO A 38 10.69 -18.82 -10.23
N PRO A 39 11.59 -19.52 -9.52
CA PRO A 39 11.43 -20.03 -8.16
C PRO A 39 11.69 -18.99 -7.04
N ASP A 40 12.47 -17.92 -7.30
CA ASP A 40 12.91 -16.96 -6.30
C ASP A 40 11.74 -16.27 -5.59
N HIS A 41 10.74 -15.82 -6.36
CA HIS A 41 9.52 -15.27 -5.77
C HIS A 41 8.88 -16.24 -4.77
N THR A 42 8.76 -17.53 -5.14
CA THR A 42 8.09 -18.53 -4.30
C THR A 42 8.84 -18.73 -2.99
N ARG A 43 10.17 -18.80 -3.06
CA ARG A 43 11.06 -18.96 -1.90
C ARG A 43 10.94 -17.75 -0.96
N VAL A 44 11.20 -16.54 -1.48
CA VAL A 44 11.13 -15.31 -0.68
C VAL A 44 9.73 -15.13 -0.09
N ARG A 45 8.66 -15.38 -0.87
CA ARG A 45 7.28 -15.27 -0.41
C ARG A 45 6.96 -16.21 0.75
N LYS A 46 7.44 -17.46 0.73
CA LYS A 46 7.27 -18.42 1.83
C LYS A 46 7.93 -17.91 3.11
N LEU A 47 9.19 -17.45 3.00
CA LEU A 47 9.94 -16.91 4.15
C LEU A 47 9.21 -15.71 4.77
N VAL A 48 8.80 -14.75 3.95
CA VAL A 48 8.09 -13.55 4.43
C VAL A 48 6.75 -13.90 5.09
N ALA A 49 6.00 -14.83 4.52
CA ALA A 49 4.69 -15.22 5.06
C ALA A 49 4.78 -15.82 6.47
N LYS A 50 5.91 -16.42 6.85
CA LYS A 50 6.16 -16.91 8.22
C LYS A 50 6.38 -15.78 9.23
N ALA A 51 6.98 -14.67 8.79
CA ALA A 51 7.22 -13.50 9.64
C ALA A 51 6.01 -12.55 9.68
N PHE A 52 5.37 -12.33 8.52
CA PHE A 52 4.22 -11.43 8.34
C PHE A 52 2.90 -12.19 8.52
N THR A 53 2.54 -12.50 9.76
CA THR A 53 1.39 -13.33 10.08
C THR A 53 0.12 -12.52 10.36
N PRO A 54 -1.10 -13.07 10.13
CA PRO A 54 -2.36 -12.42 10.53
C PRO A 54 -2.41 -12.06 12.01
N ARG A 55 -1.81 -12.87 12.89
CA ARG A 55 -1.73 -12.61 14.34
C ARG A 55 -0.91 -11.35 14.63
N ARG A 56 0.26 -11.19 13.99
CA ARG A 56 1.10 -9.99 14.15
C ARG A 56 0.39 -8.75 13.65
N VAL A 57 -0.29 -8.84 12.52
CA VAL A 57 -1.12 -7.75 11.98
C VAL A 57 -2.24 -7.37 12.95
N ALA A 58 -3.01 -8.34 13.45
CA ALA A 58 -4.12 -8.09 14.37
C ALA A 58 -3.66 -7.43 15.68
N ALA A 59 -2.44 -7.74 16.16
CA ALA A 59 -1.88 -7.16 17.37
C ALA A 59 -1.60 -5.65 17.26
N LEU A 60 -1.52 -5.09 16.04
CA LEU A 60 -1.32 -3.66 15.82
C LEU A 60 -2.59 -2.82 16.05
N ARG A 61 -3.78 -3.40 16.09
CA ARG A 61 -5.05 -2.64 16.20
C ARG A 61 -5.07 -1.67 17.37
N PRO A 62 -4.70 -2.04 18.62
CA PRO A 62 -4.68 -1.09 19.73
C PRO A 62 -3.74 0.10 19.50
N TYR A 63 -2.56 -0.18 18.93
CA TYR A 63 -1.59 0.86 18.56
C TYR A 63 -2.17 1.83 17.53
N VAL A 64 -2.80 1.31 16.46
CA VAL A 64 -3.44 2.15 15.43
C VAL A 64 -4.55 3.02 16.02
N VAL A 65 -5.38 2.49 16.94
CA VAL A 65 -6.43 3.28 17.64
C VAL A 65 -5.81 4.43 18.45
N GLN A 66 -4.78 4.12 19.24
CA GLN A 66 -4.09 5.12 20.05
C GLN A 66 -3.48 6.20 19.16
N LEU A 67 -2.73 5.80 18.15
CA LEU A 67 -2.10 6.70 17.19
C LEU A 67 -3.10 7.62 16.49
N CYS A 68 -4.24 7.09 16.03
CA CYS A 68 -5.29 7.90 15.42
C CYS A 68 -5.81 8.97 16.39
N ARG A 69 -6.00 8.66 17.66
CA ARG A 69 -6.45 9.62 18.68
C ARG A 69 -5.40 10.69 18.93
N GLU A 70 -4.15 10.31 19.07
CA GLU A 70 -3.02 11.23 19.27
C GLU A 70 -2.87 12.22 18.12
N LEU A 71 -2.98 11.75 16.87
CA LEU A 71 -2.88 12.60 15.69
C LEU A 71 -4.07 13.54 15.51
N LEU A 72 -5.25 13.20 16.03
CA LEU A 72 -6.44 14.03 15.97
C LEU A 72 -6.55 15.00 17.14
N ALA A 73 -5.86 14.74 18.26
CA ALA A 73 -5.96 15.54 19.50
C ALA A 73 -5.54 17.02 19.36
N PRO A 74 -4.52 17.39 18.52
CA PRO A 74 -4.13 18.79 18.39
C PRO A 74 -5.14 19.68 17.65
N TYR A 75 -6.13 19.09 16.99
CA TYR A 75 -7.06 19.82 16.12
C TYR A 75 -8.43 19.97 16.79
N ASP A 76 -8.79 21.19 17.16
CA ASP A 76 -10.09 21.52 17.74
C ASP A 76 -10.93 22.41 16.84
N GLY A 77 -12.26 22.29 16.95
CA GLY A 77 -13.24 23.20 16.35
C GLY A 77 -13.32 23.14 14.83
N ASP A 78 -13.72 24.29 14.26
CA ASP A 78 -14.03 24.43 12.84
C ASP A 78 -12.81 24.72 11.93
N ALA A 79 -11.61 24.53 12.43
CA ALA A 79 -10.40 24.70 11.62
C ALA A 79 -10.40 23.78 10.40
N VAL A 80 -10.03 24.33 9.26
CA VAL A 80 -9.78 23.54 8.06
C VAL A 80 -8.37 22.99 8.11
N ILE A 81 -8.25 21.67 8.03
CA ILE A 81 -6.95 20.98 8.00
C ILE A 81 -6.80 20.17 6.72
N ASP A 82 -5.56 19.94 6.31
CA ASP A 82 -5.26 18.91 5.30
C ASP A 82 -5.15 17.55 5.98
N LEU A 83 -6.20 16.73 5.84
CA LEU A 83 -6.25 15.42 6.46
C LEU A 83 -5.26 14.42 5.84
N VAL A 84 -4.78 14.64 4.60
CA VAL A 84 -3.73 13.81 4.02
C VAL A 84 -2.45 13.97 4.82
N ALA A 85 -1.99 15.20 5.04
CA ALA A 85 -0.74 15.48 5.75
C ALA A 85 -0.86 15.20 7.25
N ALA A 86 -1.97 15.62 7.87
CA ALA A 86 -2.16 15.54 9.31
C ALA A 86 -2.46 14.13 9.84
N PHE A 87 -3.04 13.25 9.00
CA PHE A 87 -3.57 11.97 9.48
C PHE A 87 -3.31 10.81 8.51
N ALA A 88 -3.81 10.89 7.27
CA ALA A 88 -3.80 9.75 6.37
C ALA A 88 -2.38 9.30 5.96
N HIS A 89 -1.42 10.21 5.91
CA HIS A 89 0.00 9.91 5.67
C HIS A 89 0.69 9.40 6.94
N GLN A 90 0.38 10.01 8.08
CA GLN A 90 1.07 9.73 9.34
C GLN A 90 0.79 8.31 9.85
N VAL A 91 -0.50 7.90 9.87
CA VAL A 91 -0.87 6.60 10.44
C VAL A 91 -0.12 5.44 9.77
N PRO A 92 -0.19 5.23 8.45
CA PRO A 92 0.51 4.11 7.82
C PRO A 92 2.03 4.18 7.93
N SER A 93 2.62 5.39 7.89
CA SER A 93 4.07 5.58 8.06
C SER A 93 4.55 5.15 9.44
N LEU A 94 3.80 5.52 10.48
CA LEU A 94 4.13 5.15 11.85
C LEU A 94 3.84 3.68 12.15
N VAL A 95 2.78 3.10 11.55
CA VAL A 95 2.45 1.67 11.69
C VAL A 95 3.49 0.78 11.04
N ILE A 96 3.95 1.09 9.83
CA ILE A 96 5.01 0.29 9.18
C ILE A 96 6.35 0.45 9.90
N SER A 97 6.64 1.63 10.47
CA SER A 97 7.81 1.88 11.29
C SER A 97 7.80 1.03 12.57
N GLU A 98 6.67 1.01 13.28
CA GLU A 98 6.46 0.18 14.47
C GLU A 98 6.63 -1.30 14.15
N LEU A 99 5.98 -1.76 13.08
CA LEU A 99 6.03 -3.16 12.64
C LEU A 99 7.46 -3.61 12.33
N LEU A 100 8.26 -2.78 11.66
CA LEU A 100 9.66 -3.07 11.32
C LEU A 100 10.64 -2.83 12.48
N GLY A 101 10.17 -2.24 13.58
CA GLY A 101 10.99 -1.93 14.74
C GLY A 101 11.91 -0.71 14.54
N VAL A 102 11.49 0.27 13.71
CA VAL A 102 12.21 1.53 13.51
C VAL A 102 12.06 2.40 14.76
N PRO A 103 13.17 2.85 15.38
CA PRO A 103 13.13 3.72 16.54
C PRO A 103 12.32 5.01 16.27
N PRO A 104 11.55 5.53 17.25
CA PRO A 104 10.73 6.72 17.06
C PRO A 104 11.50 7.93 16.49
N ALA A 105 12.74 8.13 16.93
CA ALA A 105 13.57 9.25 16.49
C ALA A 105 13.95 9.20 14.99
N ASP A 106 13.89 8.03 14.37
CA ASP A 106 14.35 7.82 12.99
C ASP A 106 13.20 7.70 11.97
N ARG A 107 11.94 7.71 12.45
CA ARG A 107 10.76 7.46 11.61
C ARG A 107 10.57 8.49 10.51
N ASP A 108 10.76 9.76 10.84
CA ASP A 108 10.64 10.85 9.87
C ASP A 108 11.72 10.77 8.79
N LEU A 109 12.96 10.46 9.19
CA LEU A 109 14.06 10.25 8.25
C LEU A 109 13.73 9.12 7.27
N LEU A 110 13.31 7.97 7.79
CA LEU A 110 13.06 6.81 6.94
C LEU A 110 11.86 7.02 6.02
N THR A 111 10.83 7.73 6.49
CA THR A 111 9.68 8.13 5.67
C THR A 111 10.11 9.03 4.53
N ALA A 112 10.93 10.06 4.81
CA ALA A 112 11.44 10.97 3.79
C ALA A 112 12.32 10.24 2.76
N LEU A 113 13.19 9.34 3.19
CA LEU A 113 14.01 8.52 2.29
C LEU A 113 13.14 7.63 1.41
N SER A 114 12.14 6.98 1.99
CA SER A 114 11.21 6.11 1.26
C SER A 114 10.40 6.87 0.20
N ASP A 115 9.96 8.09 0.50
CA ASP A 115 9.24 8.93 -0.47
C ASP A 115 10.14 9.30 -1.66
N ARG A 116 11.41 9.64 -1.42
CA ARG A 116 12.40 9.92 -2.47
C ARG A 116 12.68 8.68 -3.33
N VAL A 117 12.97 7.54 -2.72
CA VAL A 117 13.21 6.25 -3.41
C VAL A 117 12.01 5.84 -4.27
N SER A 118 10.79 6.13 -3.81
CA SER A 118 9.57 5.78 -4.53
C SER A 118 9.44 6.44 -5.91
N ALA A 119 10.19 7.51 -6.18
CA ALA A 119 10.24 8.13 -7.50
C ALA A 119 10.78 7.16 -8.57
N LEU A 120 11.63 6.20 -8.18
CA LEU A 120 12.15 5.16 -9.08
C LEU A 120 11.04 4.25 -9.66
N LEU A 121 9.89 4.13 -9.01
CA LEU A 121 8.76 3.35 -9.55
C LEU A 121 8.18 3.94 -10.84
N GLY A 122 8.47 5.21 -11.12
CA GLY A 122 8.13 5.90 -12.37
C GLY A 122 9.36 6.17 -13.25
N LEU A 123 10.34 5.25 -13.31
CA LEU A 123 11.64 5.46 -13.96
C LEU A 123 11.55 5.97 -15.41
N ALA A 124 10.58 5.47 -16.17
CA ALA A 124 10.32 5.95 -17.52
C ALA A 124 9.79 7.40 -17.48
N GLY A 125 10.59 8.35 -17.96
CA GLY A 125 10.27 9.78 -17.93
C GLY A 125 10.66 10.50 -16.63
N LEU A 126 11.38 9.85 -15.71
CA LEU A 126 11.92 10.51 -14.52
C LEU A 126 13.09 11.42 -14.91
N GLU A 127 13.01 12.69 -14.52
CA GLU A 127 14.10 13.67 -14.74
C GLU A 127 15.40 13.20 -14.08
N ALA A 128 16.55 13.47 -14.70
CA ALA A 128 17.85 13.01 -14.22
C ALA A 128 18.13 13.43 -12.77
N ALA A 129 17.87 14.68 -12.41
CA ALA A 129 18.09 15.18 -11.04
C ALA A 129 17.24 14.44 -10.00
N LYS A 130 15.98 14.12 -10.32
CA LYS A 130 15.09 13.34 -9.43
C LYS A 130 15.53 11.88 -9.34
N ARG A 131 16.03 11.32 -10.42
CA ARG A 131 16.60 9.97 -10.42
C ARG A 131 17.84 9.90 -9.53
N ASP A 132 18.76 10.85 -9.68
CA ASP A 132 20.00 10.90 -8.91
C ASP A 132 19.72 11.11 -7.41
N ASP A 133 18.75 11.96 -7.06
CA ASP A 133 18.25 12.13 -5.70
C ASP A 133 17.66 10.84 -5.13
N ALA A 134 16.85 10.12 -5.91
CA ALA A 134 16.27 8.86 -5.48
C ALA A 134 17.31 7.73 -5.32
N VAL A 135 18.36 7.73 -6.17
CA VAL A 135 19.51 6.82 -6.03
C VAL A 135 20.27 7.10 -4.74
N ALA A 136 20.56 8.38 -4.45
CA ALA A 136 21.23 8.76 -3.20
C ALA A 136 20.38 8.37 -1.97
N ALA A 137 19.06 8.60 -2.02
CA ALA A 137 18.16 8.21 -0.95
C ALA A 137 18.13 6.68 -0.72
N ALA A 138 18.25 5.87 -1.77
CA ALA A 138 18.34 4.42 -1.64
C ALA A 138 19.63 3.98 -0.95
N GLU A 139 20.76 4.63 -1.23
CA GLU A 139 22.02 4.36 -0.53
C GLU A 139 21.91 4.68 0.96
N GLU A 140 21.36 5.85 1.31
CA GLU A 140 21.13 6.25 2.70
C GLU A 140 20.18 5.29 3.41
N MET A 141 19.06 4.91 2.78
CA MET A 141 18.07 3.98 3.32
C MET A 141 18.66 2.59 3.57
N HIS A 142 19.44 2.06 2.62
CA HIS A 142 20.09 0.76 2.77
C HIS A 142 21.19 0.79 3.83
N ALA A 143 21.93 1.89 3.97
CA ALA A 143 22.91 2.05 5.04
C ALA A 143 22.25 2.02 6.41
N TYR A 144 21.13 2.74 6.57
CA TYR A 144 20.32 2.73 7.79
C TYR A 144 19.77 1.33 8.10
N LEU A 145 19.12 0.70 7.12
CA LEU A 145 18.55 -0.64 7.31
C LEU A 145 19.62 -1.70 7.63
N ARG A 146 20.82 -1.58 7.04
CA ARG A 146 21.96 -2.48 7.37
C ARG A 146 22.40 -2.32 8.82
N ALA A 147 22.44 -1.09 9.33
CA ALA A 147 22.77 -0.82 10.74
C ALA A 147 21.69 -1.40 11.67
N LEU A 148 20.41 -1.22 11.34
CA LEU A 148 19.29 -1.77 12.10
C LEU A 148 19.27 -3.29 12.08
N VAL A 149 19.54 -3.93 10.94
CA VAL A 149 19.70 -5.40 10.81
C VAL A 149 20.83 -5.90 11.69
N ALA A 150 21.99 -5.21 11.69
CA ALA A 150 23.13 -5.57 12.53
C ALA A 150 22.80 -5.46 14.03
N GLU A 151 22.01 -4.47 14.42
CA GLU A 151 21.50 -4.34 15.80
C GLU A 151 20.60 -5.53 16.14
N ARG A 152 19.60 -5.85 15.30
CA ARG A 152 18.63 -6.95 15.55
C ARG A 152 19.27 -8.34 15.54
N ARG A 153 20.38 -8.52 14.83
CA ARG A 153 21.17 -9.78 14.93
C ARG A 153 21.79 -9.96 16.31
N ARG A 154 22.19 -8.87 16.98
CA ARG A 154 22.80 -8.90 18.32
C ARG A 154 21.75 -8.89 19.45
N ASP A 155 20.69 -8.15 19.25
CA ASP A 155 19.61 -7.93 20.22
C ASP A 155 18.25 -8.06 19.51
N PRO A 156 17.75 -9.30 19.30
CA PRO A 156 16.43 -9.54 18.68
C PRO A 156 15.30 -8.94 19.51
N ARG A 157 14.33 -8.33 18.84
CA ARG A 157 13.13 -7.73 19.45
C ARG A 157 11.86 -8.33 18.89
N ASP A 158 10.70 -8.02 19.49
CA ASP A 158 9.41 -8.44 18.93
C ASP A 158 8.98 -7.50 17.78
N ASP A 159 9.77 -7.49 16.71
CA ASP A 159 9.50 -6.77 15.47
C ASP A 159 9.59 -7.68 14.24
N LEU A 160 9.12 -7.17 13.11
CA LEU A 160 9.12 -7.93 11.86
C LEU A 160 10.54 -8.18 11.35
N LEU A 161 11.47 -7.24 11.57
CA LEU A 161 12.85 -7.38 11.12
C LEU A 161 13.55 -8.52 11.83
N SER A 162 13.40 -8.62 13.16
CA SER A 162 13.89 -9.75 13.96
C SER A 162 13.26 -11.09 13.53
N ALA A 163 11.95 -11.07 13.25
CA ALA A 163 11.24 -12.24 12.76
C ALA A 163 11.77 -12.70 11.37
N LEU A 164 12.03 -11.76 10.45
CA LEU A 164 12.61 -12.06 9.13
C LEU A 164 14.03 -12.62 9.24
N LEU A 165 14.82 -12.14 10.20
CA LEU A 165 16.17 -12.65 10.46
C LEU A 165 16.15 -14.08 11.02
N ALA A 166 15.11 -14.44 11.77
CA ALA A 166 14.96 -15.75 12.39
C ALA A 166 14.37 -16.81 11.46
N VAL A 167 13.72 -16.39 10.36
CA VAL A 167 13.02 -17.33 9.48
C VAL A 167 13.98 -18.16 8.65
N GLU A 168 13.76 -19.46 8.68
CA GLU A 168 14.39 -20.45 7.81
C GLU A 168 13.33 -21.41 7.25
N GLU A 169 13.46 -21.81 6.01
CA GLU A 169 12.61 -22.80 5.34
C GLU A 169 13.47 -23.68 4.45
N ASP A 170 13.36 -24.99 4.60
CA ASP A 170 14.08 -25.98 3.79
C ASP A 170 15.62 -25.70 3.74
N HIS A 171 16.21 -25.27 4.87
CA HIS A 171 17.60 -24.79 4.99
C HIS A 171 17.92 -23.52 4.19
N GLU A 172 16.91 -22.80 3.71
CA GLU A 172 17.05 -21.52 3.01
C GLU A 172 16.71 -20.35 3.93
N ARG A 173 17.46 -19.25 3.76
CA ARG A 173 17.25 -17.96 4.44
C ARG A 173 17.27 -16.84 3.42
N LEU A 174 16.79 -15.68 3.83
CA LEU A 174 16.99 -14.46 3.03
C LEU A 174 18.48 -14.09 3.03
N SER A 175 19.05 -13.83 1.87
CA SER A 175 20.34 -13.15 1.77
C SER A 175 20.26 -11.74 2.34
N GLU A 176 21.40 -11.11 2.60
CA GLU A 176 21.40 -9.72 3.10
C GLU A 176 20.76 -8.75 2.12
N SER A 177 21.07 -8.87 0.81
CA SER A 177 20.46 -8.02 -0.21
C SER A 177 18.95 -8.23 -0.33
N GLU A 178 18.47 -9.48 -0.25
CA GLU A 178 17.04 -9.78 -0.23
C GLU A 178 16.33 -9.20 1.00
N LEU A 179 16.96 -9.31 2.18
CA LEU A 179 16.41 -8.78 3.43
C LEU A 179 16.32 -7.25 3.39
N LEU A 180 17.37 -6.56 2.94
CA LEU A 180 17.39 -5.10 2.82
C LEU A 180 16.38 -4.61 1.78
N SER A 181 16.36 -5.23 0.60
CA SER A 181 15.37 -4.91 -0.45
C SER A 181 13.94 -5.17 0.03
N LEU A 182 13.72 -6.26 0.78
CA LEU A 182 12.41 -6.59 1.34
C LEU A 182 11.99 -5.56 2.39
N ALA A 183 12.85 -5.19 3.33
CA ALA A 183 12.56 -4.20 4.36
C ALA A 183 12.23 -2.83 3.73
N ALA A 184 13.03 -2.38 2.77
CA ALA A 184 12.80 -1.15 2.01
C ALA A 184 11.48 -1.22 1.22
N THR A 185 11.20 -2.37 0.58
CA THR A 185 9.94 -2.59 -0.16
C THR A 185 8.73 -2.55 0.76
N LEU A 186 8.76 -3.23 1.90
CA LEU A 186 7.66 -3.23 2.88
C LEU A 186 7.40 -1.83 3.42
N TYR A 187 8.47 -1.09 3.74
CA TYR A 187 8.35 0.29 4.18
C TYR A 187 7.68 1.16 3.13
N SER A 188 8.21 1.19 1.90
CA SER A 188 7.72 2.06 0.82
C SER A 188 6.32 1.67 0.32
N ALA A 189 5.99 0.37 0.26
CA ALA A 189 4.70 -0.10 -0.19
C ALA A 189 3.61 0.04 0.88
N GLY A 190 3.98 -0.03 2.17
CA GLY A 190 3.03 -0.05 3.28
C GLY A 190 2.37 1.30 3.53
N HIS A 191 3.08 2.42 3.38
CA HIS A 191 2.51 3.71 3.77
C HIS A 191 1.77 4.46 2.64
N ARG A 192 2.36 4.55 1.43
CA ARG A 192 1.78 5.36 0.34
C ARG A 192 0.44 4.87 -0.15
N THR A 193 0.34 3.56 -0.37
CA THR A 193 -0.89 2.96 -0.92
C THR A 193 -2.04 3.03 0.09
N THR A 194 -1.75 2.84 1.38
CA THR A 194 -2.76 2.92 2.45
C THR A 194 -3.20 4.37 2.68
N ARG A 195 -2.26 5.34 2.65
CA ARG A 195 -2.59 6.77 2.64
C ARG A 195 -3.57 7.11 1.53
N ASP A 196 -3.24 6.70 0.29
CA ASP A 196 -4.05 7.03 -0.89
C ASP A 196 -5.39 6.28 -0.86
N LEU A 197 -5.42 5.02 -0.41
CA LEU A 197 -6.66 4.27 -0.18
C LEU A 197 -7.60 5.01 0.77
N PHE A 198 -7.08 5.40 1.94
CA PHE A 198 -7.88 6.04 2.96
C PHE A 198 -8.35 7.43 2.54
N SER A 199 -7.46 8.27 2.05
CA SER A 199 -7.80 9.65 1.67
C SER A 199 -8.76 9.71 0.48
N ASN A 200 -8.53 8.89 -0.56
CA ASN A 200 -9.40 8.83 -1.73
C ASN A 200 -10.80 8.31 -1.37
N GLY A 201 -10.84 7.20 -0.62
CA GLY A 201 -12.09 6.58 -0.19
C GLY A 201 -12.88 7.46 0.77
N LEU A 202 -12.21 8.11 1.73
CA LEU A 202 -12.86 9.05 2.64
C LEU A 202 -13.45 10.25 1.91
N ALA A 203 -12.77 10.78 0.89
CA ALA A 203 -13.31 11.86 0.07
C ALA A 203 -14.61 11.45 -0.64
N ALA A 204 -14.70 10.20 -1.10
CA ALA A 204 -15.94 9.67 -1.68
C ALA A 204 -17.03 9.50 -0.61
N LEU A 205 -16.69 8.95 0.56
CA LEU A 205 -17.65 8.76 1.65
C LEU A 205 -18.21 10.10 2.19
N LEU A 206 -17.38 11.12 2.36
CA LEU A 206 -17.81 12.41 2.92
C LEU A 206 -18.78 13.18 2.03
N ARG A 207 -18.84 12.86 0.73
CA ARG A 207 -19.89 13.38 -0.19
C ARG A 207 -21.26 12.76 0.07
N GLU A 208 -21.32 11.63 0.75
CA GLU A 208 -22.51 10.83 1.00
C GLU A 208 -22.89 10.88 2.49
N ARG A 209 -23.39 12.04 2.98
CA ARG A 209 -23.69 12.25 4.42
C ARG A 209 -24.56 11.15 5.03
N ALA A 210 -25.49 10.57 4.27
CA ALA A 210 -26.32 9.46 4.73
C ALA A 210 -25.52 8.20 5.05
N LEU A 211 -24.44 7.93 4.29
CA LEU A 211 -23.54 6.80 4.54
C LEU A 211 -22.64 7.08 5.76
N VAL A 212 -22.12 8.30 5.90
CA VAL A 212 -21.39 8.71 7.11
C VAL A 212 -22.24 8.45 8.36
N GLY A 213 -23.48 8.94 8.38
CA GLY A 213 -24.40 8.71 9.49
C GLY A 213 -24.74 7.22 9.71
N ALA A 214 -24.77 6.41 8.65
CA ALA A 214 -24.98 4.96 8.78
C ALA A 214 -23.80 4.27 9.48
N VAL A 215 -22.55 4.66 9.16
CA VAL A 215 -21.35 4.15 9.84
C VAL A 215 -21.37 4.54 11.32
N GLN A 216 -21.63 5.79 11.63
CA GLN A 216 -21.65 6.32 13.00
C GLN A 216 -22.69 5.64 13.90
N ARG A 217 -23.84 5.26 13.34
CA ARG A 217 -24.88 4.53 14.07
C ARG A 217 -24.68 3.01 14.09
N GLY A 218 -23.56 2.51 13.53
CA GLY A 218 -23.29 1.08 13.45
C GLY A 218 -24.16 0.30 12.45
N ALA A 219 -24.95 0.99 11.62
CA ALA A 219 -25.79 0.37 10.59
C ALA A 219 -25.00 -0.03 9.33
N LEU A 220 -23.79 0.48 9.18
CA LEU A 220 -22.86 0.15 8.10
C LEU A 220 -21.47 -0.10 8.71
N PRO A 221 -20.98 -1.35 8.68
CA PRO A 221 -19.67 -1.70 9.24
C PRO A 221 -18.53 -0.99 8.50
N PRO A 222 -17.49 -0.48 9.19
CA PRO A 222 -16.30 0.09 8.56
C PRO A 222 -15.64 -0.85 7.53
N ALA A 223 -15.66 -2.16 7.77
CA ALA A 223 -15.13 -3.15 6.83
C ALA A 223 -15.82 -3.08 5.45
N ALA A 224 -17.14 -2.96 5.40
CA ALA A 224 -17.88 -2.82 4.15
C ALA A 224 -17.53 -1.51 3.42
N VAL A 225 -17.30 -0.44 4.16
CA VAL A 225 -16.87 0.85 3.59
C VAL A 225 -15.47 0.75 3.02
N VAL A 226 -14.54 0.08 3.69
CA VAL A 226 -13.16 -0.11 3.23
C VAL A 226 -13.10 -1.00 1.99
N GLU A 227 -13.93 -2.05 1.88
CA GLU A 227 -14.02 -2.81 0.62
C GLU A 227 -14.52 -1.93 -0.54
N GLU A 228 -15.43 -0.99 -0.27
CA GLU A 228 -15.86 -0.04 -1.29
C GLU A 228 -14.79 1.02 -1.60
N PHE A 229 -13.98 1.46 -0.64
CA PHE A 229 -12.80 2.28 -0.91
C PHE A 229 -11.86 1.56 -1.87
N LEU A 230 -11.55 0.31 -1.58
CA LEU A 230 -10.70 -0.54 -2.43
C LEU A 230 -11.26 -0.66 -3.84
N ARG A 231 -12.55 -0.89 -3.99
CA ARG A 231 -13.17 -1.03 -5.29
C ARG A 231 -13.25 0.30 -6.05
N PHE A 232 -13.81 1.33 -5.41
CA PHE A 232 -14.22 2.56 -6.06
C PHE A 232 -13.06 3.52 -6.32
N GLU A 233 -12.11 3.63 -5.38
CA GLU A 233 -10.97 4.54 -5.42
C GLU A 233 -9.64 3.80 -5.21
N THR A 234 -9.45 2.72 -5.97
CA THR A 234 -8.20 1.94 -5.85
C THR A 234 -6.95 2.78 -6.12
N PRO A 235 -5.96 2.78 -5.20
CA PRO A 235 -4.76 3.61 -5.37
C PRO A 235 -3.85 3.15 -6.51
N THR A 236 -3.79 1.83 -6.76
CA THR A 236 -2.95 1.24 -7.82
C THR A 236 -3.82 0.94 -9.03
N HIS A 237 -3.61 1.68 -10.11
CA HIS A 237 -4.48 1.61 -11.28
C HIS A 237 -4.24 0.40 -12.16
N TYR A 238 -2.99 -0.08 -12.25
CA TYR A 238 -2.67 -1.25 -13.06
C TYR A 238 -1.45 -2.00 -12.49
N VAL A 239 -1.27 -3.21 -12.98
CA VAL A 239 -0.02 -3.98 -12.80
C VAL A 239 0.47 -4.47 -14.14
N ALA A 240 1.77 -4.39 -14.36
CA ALA A 240 2.39 -4.84 -15.61
C ALA A 240 2.80 -6.31 -15.52
N ARG A 241 2.71 -7.02 -16.64
CA ARG A 241 3.18 -8.41 -16.81
C ARG A 241 3.79 -8.59 -18.19
N MET A 242 4.78 -9.47 -18.29
CA MET A 242 5.30 -9.97 -19.57
C MET A 242 4.64 -11.32 -19.85
N LEU A 243 4.13 -11.51 -21.05
CA LEU A 243 3.54 -12.79 -21.45
C LEU A 243 4.63 -13.83 -21.69
N ALA A 244 4.54 -14.96 -20.99
CA ALA A 244 5.42 -16.12 -21.21
C ALA A 244 4.88 -17.08 -22.28
N ALA A 245 3.61 -16.93 -22.66
CA ALA A 245 2.91 -17.67 -23.70
C ALA A 245 1.90 -16.76 -24.39
N PRO A 246 1.47 -17.04 -25.62
CA PRO A 246 0.44 -16.26 -26.30
C PRO A 246 -0.87 -16.21 -25.48
N LEU A 247 -1.54 -15.06 -25.49
CA LEU A 247 -2.81 -14.84 -24.81
C LEU A 247 -3.89 -14.40 -25.78
N ALA A 248 -4.97 -15.17 -25.89
CA ALA A 248 -6.18 -14.75 -26.59
C ALA A 248 -7.07 -13.89 -25.69
N VAL A 249 -7.46 -12.72 -26.20
CA VAL A 249 -8.41 -11.79 -25.56
C VAL A 249 -9.45 -11.40 -26.60
N GLY A 250 -10.66 -11.94 -26.52
CA GLY A 250 -11.64 -11.82 -27.58
C GLY A 250 -11.06 -12.39 -28.90
N ASP A 251 -11.11 -11.58 -29.95
CA ASP A 251 -10.62 -11.95 -31.27
C ASP A 251 -9.13 -11.61 -31.50
N VAL A 252 -8.44 -11.07 -30.47
CA VAL A 252 -7.03 -10.68 -30.55
C VAL A 252 -6.15 -11.70 -29.83
N THR A 253 -5.09 -12.14 -30.48
CA THR A 253 -4.03 -12.95 -29.85
C THR A 253 -2.80 -12.08 -29.64
N ILE A 254 -2.42 -11.89 -28.37
CA ILE A 254 -1.21 -11.19 -27.97
C ILE A 254 -0.07 -12.21 -27.93
N PRO A 255 1.06 -11.99 -28.64
CA PRO A 255 2.18 -12.93 -28.66
C PRO A 255 2.86 -13.09 -27.29
N ALA A 256 3.60 -14.18 -27.11
CA ALA A 256 4.55 -14.29 -26.01
C ALA A 256 5.66 -13.23 -26.14
N GLY A 257 6.17 -12.75 -25.01
CA GLY A 257 7.19 -11.69 -24.97
C GLY A 257 6.64 -10.27 -25.00
N GLU A 258 5.34 -10.09 -25.20
CA GLU A 258 4.71 -8.76 -25.14
C GLU A 258 4.38 -8.34 -23.69
N PRO A 259 4.65 -7.07 -23.32
CA PRO A 259 4.21 -6.53 -22.04
C PRO A 259 2.72 -6.20 -22.09
N ILE A 260 2.00 -6.49 -21.00
CA ILE A 260 0.59 -6.15 -20.84
C ILE A 260 0.38 -5.38 -19.54
N ALA A 261 -0.57 -4.45 -19.54
CA ALA A 261 -1.08 -3.78 -18.35
C ALA A 261 -2.45 -4.37 -17.98
N LEU A 262 -2.57 -4.88 -16.77
CA LEU A 262 -3.84 -5.33 -16.18
C LEU A 262 -4.45 -4.16 -15.42
N LEU A 263 -5.51 -3.57 -15.95
CA LEU A 263 -6.12 -2.35 -15.44
C LEU A 263 -7.03 -2.67 -14.24
N LEU A 264 -6.49 -2.63 -13.03
CA LEU A 264 -7.19 -2.96 -11.78
C LEU A 264 -8.35 -1.99 -11.52
N ALA A 265 -8.10 -0.68 -11.74
CA ALA A 265 -9.11 0.36 -11.54
C ALA A 265 -10.31 0.17 -12.49
N ALA A 266 -10.08 -0.19 -13.75
CA ALA A 266 -11.15 -0.46 -14.72
C ALA A 266 -11.90 -1.75 -14.36
N ALA A 267 -11.20 -2.81 -13.97
CA ALA A 267 -11.82 -4.06 -13.57
C ALA A 267 -12.71 -3.92 -12.32
N ASN A 268 -12.33 -3.04 -11.39
CA ASN A 268 -13.13 -2.72 -10.21
C ASN A 268 -14.40 -1.88 -10.53
N ARG A 269 -14.50 -1.37 -11.75
CA ARG A 269 -15.66 -0.61 -12.28
C ARG A 269 -16.38 -1.36 -13.40
N ASP A 270 -16.09 -2.66 -13.57
CA ASP A 270 -16.75 -3.48 -14.60
C ASP A 270 -18.22 -3.73 -14.22
N PRO A 271 -19.19 -3.25 -15.04
CA PRO A 271 -20.62 -3.46 -14.76
C PRO A 271 -21.04 -4.94 -14.85
N ALA A 272 -20.24 -5.80 -15.50
CA ALA A 272 -20.47 -7.23 -15.50
C ALA A 272 -20.14 -7.89 -14.15
N ALA A 273 -19.29 -7.24 -13.33
CA ALA A 273 -18.89 -7.71 -12.00
C ALA A 273 -19.65 -6.98 -10.87
N TYR A 274 -19.99 -5.71 -11.06
CA TYR A 274 -20.60 -4.86 -10.02
C TYR A 274 -21.80 -4.11 -10.56
N ALA A 275 -22.97 -4.36 -10.02
CA ALA A 275 -24.16 -3.56 -10.31
C ALA A 275 -23.90 -2.10 -9.91
N ASP A 276 -24.34 -1.14 -10.73
CA ASP A 276 -24.09 0.30 -10.53
C ASP A 276 -22.61 0.58 -10.21
N ALA A 277 -21.71 0.07 -11.07
CA ALA A 277 -20.26 0.07 -10.81
C ALA A 277 -19.69 1.48 -10.60
N ASP A 278 -20.29 2.52 -11.18
CA ASP A 278 -19.88 3.93 -11.04
C ASP A 278 -20.46 4.63 -9.81
N ARG A 279 -21.28 3.93 -9.03
CA ARG A 279 -21.82 4.44 -7.75
C ARG A 279 -20.96 3.96 -6.58
N PHE A 280 -20.67 4.87 -5.66
CA PHE A 280 -20.10 4.53 -4.36
C PHE A 280 -21.19 3.99 -3.45
N GLU A 281 -21.23 2.67 -3.23
CA GLU A 281 -22.30 1.99 -2.47
C GLU A 281 -21.72 0.86 -1.60
N PRO A 282 -21.28 1.18 -0.39
CA PRO A 282 -20.70 0.19 0.53
C PRO A 282 -21.65 -0.95 0.93
N ARG A 283 -22.99 -0.74 0.85
CA ARG A 283 -23.98 -1.77 1.22
C ARG A 283 -23.94 -2.98 0.31
N ARG A 284 -23.33 -2.86 -0.90
CA ARG A 284 -23.13 -4.00 -1.79
C ARG A 284 -22.36 -5.14 -1.12
N TRP A 285 -21.49 -4.83 -0.16
CA TRP A 285 -20.69 -5.79 0.59
C TRP A 285 -21.45 -6.51 1.70
N LEU A 286 -22.69 -6.11 1.96
CA LEU A 286 -23.63 -6.75 2.89
C LEU A 286 -24.61 -7.69 2.18
N ALA A 287 -24.58 -7.76 0.86
CA ALA A 287 -25.44 -8.63 0.08
C ALA A 287 -25.03 -10.11 0.22
N ASP A 288 -25.99 -10.99 0.04
CA ASP A 288 -25.76 -12.43 -0.03
C ASP A 288 -26.38 -12.97 -1.34
N PRO A 289 -25.59 -13.49 -2.28
CA PRO A 289 -24.13 -13.53 -2.24
C PRO A 289 -23.47 -12.14 -2.38
N ALA A 290 -22.32 -11.95 -1.73
CA ALA A 290 -21.52 -10.75 -1.90
C ALA A 290 -20.92 -10.69 -3.32
N PRO A 291 -20.64 -9.48 -3.86
CA PRO A 291 -19.98 -9.34 -5.13
C PRO A 291 -18.53 -9.88 -5.09
N PRO A 292 -17.88 -10.08 -6.25
CA PRO A 292 -16.48 -10.48 -6.29
C PRO A 292 -15.60 -9.50 -5.51
N ALA A 293 -14.55 -10.01 -4.84
CA ALA A 293 -13.60 -9.16 -4.15
C ALA A 293 -12.90 -8.18 -5.12
N PRO A 294 -12.61 -6.93 -4.69
CA PRO A 294 -11.91 -5.95 -5.51
C PRO A 294 -10.50 -6.45 -5.90
N LEU A 295 -10.07 -6.11 -7.11
CA LEU A 295 -8.74 -6.46 -7.60
C LEU A 295 -7.64 -5.49 -7.15
N SER A 296 -7.91 -4.57 -6.23
CA SER A 296 -6.98 -3.53 -5.75
C SER A 296 -5.71 -4.07 -5.12
N PHE A 297 -5.76 -5.30 -4.61
CA PHE A 297 -4.60 -6.05 -4.12
C PHE A 297 -4.02 -7.02 -5.16
N ALA A 298 -4.36 -6.87 -6.43
CA ALA A 298 -4.06 -7.80 -7.50
C ALA A 298 -4.57 -9.24 -7.18
N PHE A 299 -3.99 -10.26 -7.80
CA PHE A 299 -4.39 -11.66 -7.58
C PHE A 299 -3.24 -12.62 -7.91
N GLY A 300 -3.43 -13.91 -7.57
CA GLY A 300 -2.45 -14.96 -7.84
C GLY A 300 -1.21 -14.89 -6.93
N PRO A 301 -0.04 -15.38 -7.41
CA PRO A 301 1.17 -15.44 -6.59
C PRO A 301 1.62 -14.10 -6.01
N HIS A 302 1.38 -13.01 -6.74
CA HIS A 302 1.69 -11.64 -6.33
C HIS A 302 0.52 -10.92 -5.62
N PHE A 303 -0.49 -11.63 -5.12
CA PHE A 303 -1.50 -11.01 -4.25
C PHE A 303 -0.82 -10.24 -3.13
N CYS A 304 -1.28 -9.03 -2.84
CA CYS A 304 -0.62 -8.11 -1.91
C CYS A 304 -0.34 -8.75 -0.55
N LEU A 305 0.90 -8.71 -0.11
CA LEU A 305 1.31 -9.24 1.19
C LEU A 305 0.67 -8.45 2.34
N GLY A 306 0.59 -7.12 2.19
CA GLY A 306 0.03 -6.19 3.17
C GLY A 306 -1.49 -6.05 3.15
N ALA A 307 -2.23 -6.87 2.39
CA ALA A 307 -3.69 -6.70 2.22
C ALA A 307 -4.47 -6.70 3.54
N SER A 308 -4.08 -7.55 4.50
CA SER A 308 -4.71 -7.60 5.83
C SER A 308 -4.35 -6.37 6.69
N LEU A 309 -3.11 -5.88 6.59
CA LEU A 309 -2.67 -4.68 7.30
C LEU A 309 -3.37 -3.43 6.77
N ALA A 310 -3.41 -3.24 5.46
CA ALA A 310 -4.09 -2.10 4.83
C ALA A 310 -5.58 -2.04 5.19
N ARG A 311 -6.27 -3.18 5.25
CA ARG A 311 -7.67 -3.26 5.71
C ARG A 311 -7.80 -2.89 7.18
N LEU A 312 -6.98 -3.49 8.04
CA LEU A 312 -6.98 -3.20 9.48
C LEU A 312 -6.75 -1.72 9.75
N GLU A 313 -5.76 -1.11 9.09
CA GLU A 313 -5.47 0.32 9.21
C GLU A 313 -6.66 1.15 8.74
N ALA A 314 -7.14 0.96 7.52
CA ALA A 314 -8.23 1.76 6.95
C ALA A 314 -9.53 1.64 7.77
N GLU A 315 -9.90 0.44 8.23
CA GLU A 315 -11.05 0.20 9.10
C GLU A 315 -10.91 0.93 10.44
N THR A 316 -9.72 0.83 11.05
CA THR A 316 -9.45 1.42 12.37
C THR A 316 -9.39 2.95 12.28
N MET A 317 -8.73 3.48 11.24
CA MET A 317 -8.69 4.90 10.94
C MET A 317 -10.10 5.47 10.75
N LEU A 318 -10.92 4.80 9.93
CA LEU A 318 -12.29 5.23 9.65
C LEU A 318 -13.15 5.24 10.92
N ALA A 319 -13.15 4.14 11.65
CA ALA A 319 -13.94 4.02 12.88
C ALA A 319 -13.52 5.06 13.93
N THR A 320 -12.20 5.24 14.13
CA THR A 320 -11.68 6.19 15.13
C THR A 320 -11.93 7.64 14.73
N LEU A 321 -11.73 7.97 13.44
CA LEU A 321 -11.97 9.33 12.94
C LEU A 321 -13.44 9.74 13.08
N LEU A 322 -14.38 8.89 12.63
CA LEU A 322 -15.81 9.22 12.67
C LEU A 322 -16.37 9.22 14.09
N ALA A 323 -15.78 8.46 15.03
CA ALA A 323 -16.15 8.52 16.45
C ALA A 323 -15.61 9.78 17.12
N ALA A 324 -14.36 10.17 16.81
CA ALA A 324 -13.72 11.35 17.40
C ALA A 324 -14.22 12.66 16.78
N ARG A 325 -14.67 12.65 15.52
CA ARG A 325 -15.09 13.83 14.75
C ARG A 325 -16.38 13.54 13.97
N PRO A 326 -17.52 13.46 14.69
CA PRO A 326 -18.80 13.05 14.07
C PRO A 326 -19.33 14.02 13.00
N GLU A 327 -18.93 15.29 13.09
CA GLU A 327 -19.38 16.35 12.19
C GLU A 327 -18.41 16.59 11.01
N ILE A 328 -17.36 15.76 10.88
CA ILE A 328 -16.37 15.91 9.82
C ILE A 328 -17.04 16.07 8.45
N ALA A 329 -16.58 17.06 7.67
CA ALA A 329 -17.07 17.37 6.35
C ALA A 329 -15.94 17.85 5.43
N LEU A 330 -16.11 17.68 4.12
CA LEU A 330 -15.23 18.32 3.14
C LEU A 330 -15.30 19.83 3.28
N ALA A 331 -14.15 20.49 3.25
CA ALA A 331 -14.08 21.95 3.23
C ALA A 331 -14.09 22.51 1.79
N SER A 332 -13.88 21.64 0.78
CA SER A 332 -13.92 21.96 -0.64
C SER A 332 -14.32 20.74 -1.47
N ASP A 333 -15.15 20.95 -2.49
CA ASP A 333 -15.47 19.91 -3.48
C ASP A 333 -14.39 19.78 -4.57
N ALA A 334 -13.59 20.85 -4.78
CA ALA A 334 -12.47 20.87 -5.71
C ALA A 334 -11.25 20.22 -5.06
N LEU A 335 -10.96 18.97 -5.42
CA LEU A 335 -9.83 18.21 -4.90
C LEU A 335 -8.76 18.04 -5.97
N GLU A 336 -7.50 18.27 -5.57
CA GLU A 336 -6.35 18.09 -6.46
C GLU A 336 -5.80 16.67 -6.36
N TRP A 337 -5.65 16.04 -7.54
CA TRP A 337 -5.15 14.67 -7.66
C TRP A 337 -3.70 14.63 -8.11
N ARG A 338 -2.95 13.70 -7.54
CA ARG A 338 -1.65 13.28 -8.05
C ARG A 338 -1.85 12.09 -8.97
N HIS A 339 -1.34 12.20 -10.18
CA HIS A 339 -1.31 11.12 -11.15
C HIS A 339 0.14 10.79 -11.49
N THR A 340 0.57 9.56 -11.21
CA THR A 340 1.91 9.08 -11.57
C THR A 340 1.86 7.95 -12.60
N GLY A 341 0.74 7.84 -13.34
CA GLY A 341 0.46 6.70 -14.21
C GLY A 341 0.04 5.46 -13.42
N LEU A 342 0.92 4.93 -12.59
CA LEU A 342 0.67 3.73 -11.77
C LEU A 342 -0.24 4.01 -10.57
N PHE A 343 -0.04 5.15 -9.89
CA PHE A 343 -0.75 5.49 -8.65
C PHE A 343 -1.61 6.74 -8.81
N ARG A 344 -2.77 6.71 -8.14
CA ARG A 344 -3.67 7.86 -8.00
C ARG A 344 -3.90 8.15 -6.52
N GLY A 345 -3.71 9.40 -6.11
CA GLY A 345 -3.93 9.84 -4.75
C GLY A 345 -4.22 11.33 -4.67
N LEU A 346 -4.83 11.78 -3.61
CA LEU A 346 -5.05 13.19 -3.35
C LEU A 346 -3.74 13.89 -2.97
N ARG A 347 -3.55 15.14 -3.43
CA ARG A 347 -2.46 16.03 -2.97
C ARG A 347 -2.74 16.51 -1.55
N ALA A 348 -3.98 16.91 -1.30
CA ALA A 348 -4.51 17.34 -0.03
C ALA A 348 -5.98 16.92 0.09
N LEU A 349 -6.47 16.75 1.31
CA LEU A 349 -7.89 16.55 1.60
C LEU A 349 -8.33 17.59 2.66
N PRO A 350 -8.74 18.79 2.23
CA PRO A 350 -9.19 19.81 3.15
C PRO A 350 -10.52 19.42 3.77
N VAL A 351 -10.54 19.31 5.09
CA VAL A 351 -11.74 18.97 5.89
C VAL A 351 -11.93 19.94 7.04
N ARG A 352 -13.21 20.16 7.44
CA ARG A 352 -13.60 20.69 8.74
C ARG A 352 -13.85 19.52 9.66
N LEU A 353 -13.20 19.48 10.80
CA LEU A 353 -13.36 18.36 11.73
C LEU A 353 -14.65 18.45 12.54
N GLY A 354 -15.16 19.67 12.79
CA GLY A 354 -16.24 19.91 13.74
C GLY A 354 -15.77 19.75 15.18
N GLY A 355 -16.70 19.86 16.12
CA GLY A 355 -16.41 19.62 17.53
C GLY A 355 -16.01 18.18 17.82
N PRO A 356 -15.30 17.92 18.94
CA PRO A 356 -15.04 16.57 19.42
C PRO A 356 -16.34 15.86 19.78
N GLY A 357 -16.46 14.56 19.43
CA GLY A 357 -17.57 13.69 19.79
C GLY A 357 -17.46 13.13 21.21
#